data_b66ac5e2d392a22c261773799efa9a60
#
_entry.id   b66ac5e2d392a22c261773799efa9a60
#
_cell.length_a   1.000
_cell.length_b   1.000
_cell.length_c   1.000
_cell.angle_alpha   90.00
_cell.angle_beta   90.00
_cell.angle_gamma   90.00
#
_symmetry.space_group_name_H-M   'P 1'
#
loop_
_entity.id
_entity.type
_entity.pdbx_description
1 polymer ?
#
loop_
_entity_poly.entity_id
_entity_poly.type
_entity_poly.pdbx_seq_one_letter_code
_entity_poly.pdbx_strand_id
1 'polypeptide(L)'
;MTAKDVAQSLSERIAPYADVRVVGIPRALMYHRLGTKWRTFFEALGREVVLSPASDRAVFERGQLLSVDECCLTSKLYLGHVAAVAPLCDAVFVPSFALPGTFRSYCTKFQALPDLVTNAFALVDEPVRVMSALIAEGADDKTEREGYVSLGIQLGATAKEARLAWKQAKKAQEERDAALAEAQRDLVRRIRKVPEGARPLTILVSSHPYVAHDPFVGGTVTDALRAAGAEVLFADEFDHAKALKKADEFSRSLPWIVNRELVGAILSLHEYVDGIVLMSAFPCGPDSMTNDAIARCVRGKPILTLTLDAQSGSAGVETRVESFVDILTYQKRGGYFHE
;
A
#
# COMPACT_ATOMS: atom_id res chain seq x y z
N MET A 1 46.37 -6.35 13.53
CA MET A 1 45.15 -6.92 12.95
C MET A 1 45.51 -8.30 12.42
N THR A 2 44.91 -9.34 12.93
CA THR A 2 45.19 -10.72 12.48
C THR A 2 44.39 -11.03 11.21
N ALA A 3 44.80 -12.07 10.46
CA ALA A 3 44.02 -12.53 9.31
C ALA A 3 42.58 -12.89 9.69
N LYS A 4 42.36 -13.32 10.94
CA LYS A 4 41.04 -13.62 11.51
C LYS A 4 40.19 -12.34 11.71
N ASP A 5 40.84 -11.24 12.18
CA ASP A 5 40.19 -9.94 12.36
C ASP A 5 39.78 -9.32 11.01
N VAL A 6 40.64 -9.51 9.97
CA VAL A 6 40.34 -9.06 8.60
C VAL A 6 39.19 -9.87 7.99
N ALA A 7 39.21 -11.20 8.15
CA ALA A 7 38.13 -12.07 7.63
C ALA A 7 36.80 -11.79 8.34
N GLN A 8 36.80 -11.55 9.64
CA GLN A 8 35.64 -11.19 10.42
C GLN A 8 35.08 -9.82 9.99
N SER A 9 35.95 -8.79 9.84
CA SER A 9 35.56 -7.46 9.35
C SER A 9 35.00 -7.50 7.91
N LEU A 10 35.53 -8.36 7.04
CA LEU A 10 34.99 -8.57 5.69
C LEU A 10 33.64 -9.28 5.72
N SER A 11 33.48 -10.30 6.57
CA SER A 11 32.22 -11.01 6.78
C SER A 11 31.12 -10.07 7.29
N GLU A 12 31.44 -9.24 8.27
CA GLU A 12 30.50 -8.23 8.82
C GLU A 12 30.10 -7.16 7.80
N ARG A 13 31.00 -6.81 6.87
CA ARG A 13 30.67 -5.88 5.76
C ARG A 13 29.76 -6.49 4.70
N ILE A 14 29.89 -7.80 4.44
CA ILE A 14 29.11 -8.49 3.41
C ILE A 14 27.73 -8.91 3.95
N ALA A 15 27.65 -9.30 5.22
CA ALA A 15 26.44 -9.79 5.87
C ALA A 15 26.18 -9.08 7.21
N PRO A 16 25.85 -7.78 7.19
CA PRO A 16 25.66 -6.97 8.40
C PRO A 16 24.48 -7.40 9.26
N TYR A 17 23.60 -8.25 8.73
CA TYR A 17 22.41 -8.75 9.39
C TYR A 17 22.42 -10.28 9.58
N ALA A 18 23.58 -10.93 9.51
CA ALA A 18 23.69 -12.40 9.66
C ALA A 18 23.23 -12.90 11.04
N ASP A 19 23.33 -12.07 12.06
CA ASP A 19 22.89 -12.31 13.44
C ASP A 19 21.37 -12.12 13.66
N VAL A 20 20.67 -11.44 12.75
CA VAL A 20 19.22 -11.18 12.85
C VAL A 20 18.46 -12.50 12.77
N ARG A 21 17.66 -12.81 13.78
CA ARG A 21 16.78 -13.97 13.86
C ARG A 21 15.32 -13.58 13.70
N VAL A 22 14.91 -12.49 14.35
CA VAL A 22 13.57 -11.95 14.35
C VAL A 22 13.55 -10.66 13.55
N VAL A 23 12.76 -10.64 12.47
CA VAL A 23 12.60 -9.48 11.59
C VAL A 23 11.27 -8.81 11.90
N GLY A 24 11.32 -7.54 12.30
CA GLY A 24 10.14 -6.70 12.51
C GLY A 24 9.65 -6.11 11.19
N ILE A 25 8.37 -6.24 10.90
CA ILE A 25 7.74 -5.60 9.73
C ILE A 25 6.64 -4.64 10.19
N PRO A 26 6.77 -3.33 9.94
CA PRO A 26 5.70 -2.35 10.18
C PRO A 26 4.49 -2.64 9.29
N ARG A 27 3.29 -2.79 9.90
CA ARG A 27 2.03 -3.03 9.18
C ARG A 27 1.46 -1.75 8.58
N ALA A 28 2.28 -1.04 7.81
CA ALA A 28 1.91 0.22 7.18
C ALA A 28 2.53 0.35 5.79
N LEU A 29 2.13 1.36 5.03
CA LEU A 29 2.59 1.62 3.68
C LEU A 29 2.51 0.37 2.80
N MET A 30 3.57 0.03 2.08
CA MET A 30 3.58 -1.08 1.12
C MET A 30 3.42 -2.47 1.76
N TYR A 31 3.38 -2.60 3.09
CA TYR A 31 2.99 -3.86 3.72
C TYR A 31 1.59 -4.32 3.30
N HIS A 32 0.63 -3.41 3.17
CA HIS A 32 -0.73 -3.74 2.73
C HIS A 32 -0.79 -4.38 1.34
N ARG A 33 0.20 -4.08 0.51
CA ARG A 33 0.38 -4.69 -0.82
C ARG A 33 1.33 -5.89 -0.80
N LEU A 34 2.51 -5.74 -0.21
CA LEU A 34 3.65 -6.65 -0.36
C LEU A 34 3.94 -7.51 0.89
N GLY A 35 3.11 -7.42 1.92
CA GLY A 35 3.33 -8.12 3.18
C GLY A 35 3.46 -9.63 3.02
N THR A 36 2.71 -10.26 2.10
CA THR A 36 2.84 -11.68 1.78
C THR A 36 4.22 -12.01 1.21
N LYS A 37 4.69 -11.22 0.23
CA LYS A 37 6.02 -11.37 -0.38
C LYS A 37 7.12 -11.27 0.66
N TRP A 38 7.08 -10.24 1.52
CA TRP A 38 8.11 -10.02 2.54
C TRP A 38 8.15 -11.11 3.59
N ARG A 39 7.01 -11.49 4.14
CA ARG A 39 6.93 -12.57 5.12
C ARG A 39 7.47 -13.87 4.55
N THR A 40 6.97 -14.28 3.39
CA THR A 40 7.43 -15.53 2.73
C THR A 40 8.94 -15.49 2.44
N PHE A 41 9.48 -14.34 2.05
CA PHE A 41 10.92 -14.20 1.80
C PHE A 41 11.76 -14.44 3.06
N PHE A 42 11.42 -13.79 4.16
CA PHE A 42 12.16 -13.94 5.41
C PHE A 42 11.98 -15.32 6.03
N GLU A 43 10.76 -15.85 6.04
CA GLU A 43 10.46 -17.19 6.53
C GLU A 43 11.21 -18.27 5.72
N ALA A 44 11.29 -18.13 4.40
CA ALA A 44 12.07 -19.02 3.52
C ALA A 44 13.59 -18.96 3.78
N LEU A 45 14.09 -17.88 4.37
CA LEU A 45 15.46 -17.74 4.85
C LEU A 45 15.64 -18.17 6.33
N GLY A 46 14.62 -18.81 6.92
CA GLY A 46 14.66 -19.29 8.30
C GLY A 46 14.60 -18.16 9.34
N ARG A 47 14.03 -17.00 9.00
CA ARG A 47 13.83 -15.88 9.93
C ARG A 47 12.42 -15.91 10.49
N GLU A 48 12.28 -15.65 11.77
CA GLU A 48 10.98 -15.33 12.36
C GLU A 48 10.55 -13.93 11.94
N VAL A 49 9.25 -13.76 11.66
CA VAL A 49 8.68 -12.46 11.31
C VAL A 49 7.68 -12.03 12.36
N VAL A 50 7.91 -10.86 12.94
CA VAL A 50 6.97 -10.21 13.85
C VAL A 50 6.39 -8.96 13.19
N LEU A 51 5.09 -8.78 13.37
CA LEU A 51 4.36 -7.63 12.82
C LEU A 51 4.03 -6.65 13.94
N SER A 52 4.04 -5.36 13.62
CA SER A 52 3.44 -4.35 14.50
C SER A 52 1.91 -4.61 14.66
N PRO A 53 1.27 -4.10 15.72
CA PRO A 53 -0.18 -4.21 15.90
C PRO A 53 -0.94 -3.58 14.72
N ALA A 54 -2.26 -3.71 14.69
CA ALA A 54 -3.08 -2.95 13.76
C ALA A 54 -2.99 -1.45 14.08
N SER A 55 -3.17 -0.61 13.07
CA SER A 55 -3.21 0.84 13.24
C SER A 55 -4.36 1.24 14.17
N ASP A 56 -4.04 2.06 15.14
CA ASP A 56 -4.98 2.67 16.06
C ASP A 56 -4.51 4.09 16.44
N ARG A 57 -5.24 4.71 17.36
CA ARG A 57 -4.94 6.04 17.85
C ARG A 57 -3.57 6.13 18.54
N ALA A 58 -3.19 5.10 19.30
CA ALA A 58 -1.92 5.10 20.04
C ALA A 58 -0.72 4.99 19.08
N VAL A 59 -0.82 4.13 18.08
CA VAL A 59 0.18 4.00 17.00
C VAL A 59 0.32 5.34 16.25
N PHE A 60 -0.79 6.00 15.93
CA PHE A 60 -0.76 7.30 15.27
C PHE A 60 -0.10 8.37 16.14
N GLU A 61 -0.51 8.52 17.39
CA GLU A 61 0.04 9.53 18.31
C GLU A 61 1.55 9.36 18.51
N ARG A 62 2.01 8.12 18.65
CA ARG A 62 3.45 7.84 18.72
C ARG A 62 4.17 8.25 17.44
N GLY A 63 3.63 7.94 16.28
CA GLY A 63 4.21 8.32 14.98
C GLY A 63 4.19 9.83 14.74
N GLN A 64 3.18 10.53 15.25
CA GLN A 64 3.11 11.98 15.18
C GLN A 64 4.23 12.66 15.99
N LEU A 65 4.57 12.13 17.15
CA LEU A 65 5.69 12.63 17.96
C LEU A 65 7.06 12.41 17.28
N LEU A 66 7.18 11.41 16.42
CA LEU A 66 8.40 11.06 15.70
C LEU A 66 8.50 11.74 14.33
N SER A 67 7.52 12.53 13.93
CA SER A 67 7.43 13.11 12.59
C SER A 67 7.34 14.62 12.60
N VAL A 68 7.69 15.23 11.49
CA VAL A 68 7.39 16.65 11.22
C VAL A 68 5.95 16.82 10.75
N ASP A 69 5.39 18.03 10.90
CA ASP A 69 3.98 18.29 10.60
C ASP A 69 3.61 18.03 9.13
N GLU A 70 4.52 18.28 8.22
CA GLU A 70 4.34 18.09 6.77
C GLU A 70 4.35 16.62 6.31
N CYS A 71 4.66 15.69 7.20
CA CYS A 71 4.53 14.27 6.89
C CYS A 71 3.06 13.90 6.66
N CYS A 72 2.79 13.15 5.59
CA CYS A 72 1.44 12.64 5.38
C CYS A 72 1.05 11.63 6.46
N LEU A 73 -0.26 11.52 6.73
CA LEU A 73 -0.83 10.66 7.76
C LEU A 73 -0.22 9.24 7.75
N THR A 74 -0.09 8.63 6.56
CA THR A 74 0.44 7.28 6.41
C THR A 74 1.94 7.17 6.73
N SER A 75 2.72 8.23 6.51
CA SER A 75 4.13 8.27 6.95
C SER A 75 4.25 8.43 8.48
N LYS A 76 3.34 9.21 9.10
CA LYS A 76 3.25 9.31 10.56
C LYS A 76 2.91 7.95 11.17
N LEU A 77 1.89 7.28 10.65
CA LEU A 77 1.54 5.91 11.07
C LEU A 77 2.72 4.96 10.92
N TYR A 78 3.47 5.04 9.81
CA TYR A 78 4.62 4.18 9.61
C TYR A 78 5.66 4.29 10.73
N LEU A 79 5.99 5.52 11.16
CA LEU A 79 6.91 5.74 12.29
C LEU A 79 6.35 5.16 13.60
N GLY A 80 5.05 5.29 13.84
CA GLY A 80 4.38 4.66 14.98
C GLY A 80 4.46 3.12 14.93
N HIS A 81 4.27 2.52 13.77
CA HIS A 81 4.43 1.08 13.59
C HIS A 81 5.87 0.61 13.78
N VAL A 82 6.86 1.40 13.34
CA VAL A 82 8.28 1.13 13.63
C VAL A 82 8.52 1.14 15.13
N ALA A 83 8.04 2.18 15.85
CA ALA A 83 8.17 2.26 17.30
C ALA A 83 7.53 1.05 18.02
N ALA A 84 6.39 0.58 17.52
CA ALA A 84 5.66 -0.54 18.12
C ALA A 84 6.34 -1.90 17.87
N VAL A 85 7.02 -2.09 16.73
CA VAL A 85 7.64 -3.38 16.39
C VAL A 85 9.11 -3.47 16.79
N ALA A 86 9.82 -2.36 16.88
CA ALA A 86 11.26 -2.34 17.17
C ALA A 86 11.64 -3.08 18.46
N PRO A 87 10.90 -2.98 19.59
CA PRO A 87 11.22 -3.73 20.81
C PRO A 87 11.01 -5.25 20.70
N LEU A 88 10.37 -5.73 19.66
CA LEU A 88 9.96 -7.12 19.47
C LEU A 88 10.85 -7.90 18.50
N CYS A 89 11.91 -7.26 17.96
CA CYS A 89 12.71 -7.83 16.89
C CYS A 89 14.19 -7.44 17.01
N ASP A 90 15.04 -8.16 16.28
CA ASP A 90 16.49 -7.86 16.21
C ASP A 90 16.78 -6.71 15.23
N ALA A 91 15.95 -6.57 14.19
CA ALA A 91 16.02 -5.48 13.22
C ALA A 91 14.66 -5.25 12.55
N VAL A 92 14.35 -3.99 12.24
CA VAL A 92 13.14 -3.60 11.52
C VAL A 92 13.43 -3.53 10.02
N PHE A 93 12.65 -4.24 9.22
CA PHE A 93 12.72 -4.16 7.77
C PHE A 93 12.05 -2.88 7.27
N VAL A 94 12.86 -2.01 6.68
CA VAL A 94 12.44 -0.72 6.11
C VAL A 94 12.93 -0.66 4.67
N PRO A 95 12.13 -1.11 3.69
CA PRO A 95 12.55 -1.11 2.29
C PRO A 95 12.63 0.30 1.72
N SER A 96 13.61 0.50 0.83
CA SER A 96 13.67 1.65 -0.06
C SER A 96 13.11 1.25 -1.44
N PHE A 97 12.20 2.05 -2.00
CA PHE A 97 11.61 1.76 -3.31
C PHE A 97 12.08 2.77 -4.36
N ALA A 98 12.62 2.28 -5.46
CA ALA A 98 12.91 3.08 -6.63
C ALA A 98 12.82 2.23 -7.91
N LEU A 99 12.58 2.89 -9.04
CA LEU A 99 12.58 2.29 -10.38
C LEU A 99 13.70 2.95 -11.21
N PRO A 100 14.96 2.50 -11.07
CA PRO A 100 16.10 3.09 -11.75
C PRO A 100 15.93 3.07 -13.27
N GLY A 101 16.32 4.15 -13.94
CA GLY A 101 16.33 4.21 -15.41
C GLY A 101 14.95 4.36 -16.07
N THR A 102 13.88 4.56 -15.29
CA THR A 102 12.54 4.78 -15.84
C THR A 102 11.99 6.15 -15.45
N PHE A 103 11.04 6.66 -16.23
CA PHE A 103 10.26 7.84 -15.86
C PHE A 103 9.23 7.52 -14.74
N ARG A 104 8.82 6.25 -14.63
CA ARG A 104 7.90 5.79 -13.61
C ARG A 104 8.59 5.72 -12.25
N SER A 105 7.89 6.10 -11.20
CA SER A 105 8.46 6.15 -9.86
C SER A 105 7.41 5.86 -8.79
N TYR A 106 7.89 5.65 -7.58
CA TYR A 106 7.10 5.80 -6.36
C TYR A 106 7.17 7.25 -5.87
N CYS A 107 6.36 7.59 -4.87
CA CYS A 107 6.58 8.80 -4.09
C CYS A 107 8.01 8.79 -3.52
N THR A 108 8.72 9.92 -3.57
CA THR A 108 10.11 10.03 -3.11
C THR A 108 10.31 9.65 -1.64
N LYS A 109 9.27 9.77 -0.81
CA LYS A 109 9.29 9.30 0.58
C LYS A 109 9.57 7.80 0.70
N PHE A 110 9.15 6.98 -0.26
CA PHE A 110 9.46 5.55 -0.25
C PHE A 110 10.94 5.26 -0.49
N GLN A 111 11.60 6.08 -1.31
CA GLN A 111 13.04 5.93 -1.52
C GLN A 111 13.82 6.33 -0.27
N ALA A 112 13.42 7.42 0.38
CA ALA A 112 14.07 7.96 1.58
C ALA A 112 13.55 7.34 2.89
N LEU A 113 12.71 6.30 2.84
CA LEU A 113 12.06 5.75 4.03
C LEU A 113 13.05 5.24 5.10
N PRO A 114 14.15 4.54 4.74
CA PRO A 114 15.16 4.14 5.72
C PRO A 114 15.82 5.31 6.43
N ASP A 115 16.13 6.38 5.70
CA ASP A 115 16.74 7.59 6.26
C ASP A 115 15.74 8.34 7.16
N LEU A 116 14.47 8.40 6.75
CA LEU A 116 13.39 8.98 7.56
C LEU A 116 13.29 8.28 8.92
N VAL A 117 13.27 6.94 8.93
CA VAL A 117 13.21 6.16 10.17
C VAL A 117 14.47 6.39 11.01
N THR A 118 15.65 6.22 10.43
CA THR A 118 16.92 6.36 11.15
C THR A 118 17.03 7.73 11.81
N ASN A 119 16.71 8.80 11.08
CA ASN A 119 16.82 10.17 11.60
C ASN A 119 15.73 10.47 12.64
N ALA A 120 14.49 10.04 12.44
CA ALA A 120 13.41 10.28 13.39
C ALA A 120 13.70 9.65 14.77
N PHE A 121 14.23 8.43 14.78
CA PHE A 121 14.54 7.74 16.03
C PHE A 121 15.87 8.21 16.67
N ALA A 122 16.84 8.67 15.88
CA ALA A 122 18.04 9.31 16.42
C ALA A 122 17.73 10.63 17.14
N LEU A 123 16.73 11.39 16.70
CA LEU A 123 16.33 12.66 17.34
C LEU A 123 15.74 12.49 18.75
N VAL A 124 15.20 11.32 19.06
CA VAL A 124 14.57 11.02 20.37
C VAL A 124 15.41 10.09 21.22
N ASP A 125 16.67 9.82 20.81
CA ASP A 125 17.61 8.92 21.49
C ASP A 125 17.05 7.48 21.70
N GLU A 126 16.25 7.01 20.74
CA GLU A 126 15.71 5.67 20.72
C GLU A 126 16.18 4.94 19.43
N PRO A 127 17.45 4.57 19.32
CA PRO A 127 17.99 4.03 18.08
C PRO A 127 17.30 2.72 17.68
N VAL A 128 16.88 2.63 16.42
CA VAL A 128 16.29 1.43 15.82
C VAL A 128 17.29 0.83 14.83
N ARG A 129 17.53 -0.48 14.94
CA ARG A 129 18.31 -1.19 13.93
C ARG A 129 17.51 -1.36 12.66
N VAL A 130 17.75 -0.49 11.69
CA VAL A 130 17.10 -0.51 10.37
C VAL A 130 17.81 -1.50 9.46
N MET A 131 17.05 -2.45 8.92
CA MET A 131 17.49 -3.35 7.84
C MET A 131 16.80 -2.90 6.55
N SER A 132 17.59 -2.51 5.55
CA SER A 132 17.08 -1.98 4.30
C SER A 132 17.69 -2.63 3.07
N ALA A 133 16.90 -2.66 2.01
CA ALA A 133 17.37 -2.94 0.66
C ALA A 133 16.61 -2.09 -0.35
N LEU A 134 17.24 -1.78 -1.48
CA LEU A 134 16.57 -1.16 -2.60
C LEU A 134 15.71 -2.21 -3.31
N ILE A 135 14.41 -2.00 -3.30
CA ILE A 135 13.42 -2.86 -3.95
C ILE A 135 12.89 -2.14 -5.18
N ALA A 136 13.12 -2.72 -6.35
CA ALA A 136 12.64 -2.21 -7.63
C ALA A 136 11.31 -2.87 -8.02
N GLU A 137 10.31 -2.80 -7.13
CA GLU A 137 8.98 -3.38 -7.37
C GLU A 137 8.32 -2.74 -8.58
N GLY A 138 7.85 -3.56 -9.53
CA GLY A 138 7.29 -3.09 -10.81
C GLY A 138 8.33 -2.87 -11.91
N ALA A 139 9.62 -3.16 -11.64
CA ALA A 139 10.65 -3.34 -12.66
C ALA A 139 10.55 -4.72 -13.32
N ASP A 140 11.51 -5.03 -14.21
CA ASP A 140 11.64 -6.41 -14.71
C ASP A 140 12.08 -7.37 -13.60
N ASP A 141 11.75 -8.66 -13.79
CA ASP A 141 12.05 -9.74 -12.83
C ASP A 141 13.52 -9.84 -12.41
N LYS A 142 14.44 -9.45 -13.28
CA LYS A 142 15.87 -9.51 -12.96
C LYS A 142 16.23 -8.42 -11.98
N THR A 143 15.82 -7.19 -12.25
CA THR A 143 16.11 -6.02 -11.42
C THR A 143 15.47 -6.16 -10.03
N GLU A 144 14.20 -6.58 -9.96
CA GLU A 144 13.53 -6.83 -8.70
C GLU A 144 14.24 -7.93 -7.88
N ARG A 145 14.55 -9.05 -8.51
CA ARG A 145 15.26 -10.18 -7.87
C ARG A 145 16.60 -9.77 -7.28
N GLU A 146 17.35 -8.92 -7.96
CA GLU A 146 18.67 -8.48 -7.49
C GLU A 146 18.59 -7.76 -6.14
N GLY A 147 17.56 -6.96 -5.88
CA GLY A 147 17.32 -6.32 -4.59
C GLY A 147 17.09 -7.35 -3.47
N TYR A 148 16.22 -8.33 -3.69
CA TYR A 148 15.96 -9.39 -2.71
C TYR A 148 17.18 -10.32 -2.50
N VAL A 149 17.91 -10.64 -3.57
CA VAL A 149 19.12 -11.46 -3.45
C VAL A 149 20.18 -10.74 -2.66
N SER A 150 20.37 -9.43 -2.86
CA SER A 150 21.27 -8.60 -2.07
C SER A 150 20.89 -8.62 -0.59
N LEU A 151 19.60 -8.45 -0.28
CA LEU A 151 19.08 -8.52 1.10
C LEU A 151 19.33 -9.89 1.74
N GLY A 152 19.10 -10.98 1.00
CA GLY A 152 19.37 -12.34 1.49
C GLY A 152 20.85 -12.57 1.81
N ILE A 153 21.76 -12.05 0.98
CA ILE A 153 23.21 -12.12 1.23
C ILE A 153 23.57 -11.31 2.49
N GLN A 154 22.99 -10.14 2.67
CA GLN A 154 23.19 -9.33 3.87
C GLN A 154 22.70 -10.04 5.15
N LEU A 155 21.72 -10.93 5.04
CA LEU A 155 21.25 -11.82 6.11
C LEU A 155 22.12 -13.08 6.29
N GLY A 156 23.20 -13.23 5.53
CA GLY A 156 24.12 -14.37 5.61
C GLY A 156 23.72 -15.58 4.77
N ALA A 157 22.68 -15.47 3.95
CA ALA A 157 22.30 -16.54 3.03
C ALA A 157 23.22 -16.56 1.78
N THR A 158 23.36 -17.72 1.16
CA THR A 158 23.99 -17.82 -0.16
C THR A 158 23.10 -17.18 -1.23
N ALA A 159 23.70 -16.73 -2.32
CA ALA A 159 22.94 -16.21 -3.46
C ALA A 159 21.92 -17.23 -4.05
N LYS A 160 22.19 -18.54 -3.89
CA LYS A 160 21.29 -19.60 -4.33
C LYS A 160 20.06 -19.68 -3.42
N GLU A 161 20.25 -19.64 -2.11
CA GLU A 161 19.17 -19.64 -1.12
C GLU A 161 18.30 -18.38 -1.26
N ALA A 162 18.94 -17.21 -1.38
CA ALA A 162 18.25 -15.95 -1.55
C ALA A 162 17.40 -15.90 -2.85
N ARG A 163 17.89 -16.47 -3.96
CA ARG A 163 17.10 -16.61 -5.20
C ARG A 163 15.92 -17.56 -5.04
N LEU A 164 16.09 -18.65 -4.29
CA LEU A 164 15.00 -19.59 -4.00
C LEU A 164 13.93 -18.94 -3.15
N ALA A 165 14.32 -18.25 -2.09
CA ALA A 165 13.42 -17.51 -1.20
C ALA A 165 12.64 -16.43 -1.97
N TRP A 166 13.32 -15.65 -2.83
CA TRP A 166 12.64 -14.68 -3.69
C TRP A 166 11.62 -15.34 -4.63
N LYS A 167 11.96 -16.48 -5.24
CA LYS A 167 11.03 -17.19 -6.14
C LYS A 167 9.78 -17.68 -5.39
N GLN A 168 9.93 -18.19 -4.17
CA GLN A 168 8.81 -18.60 -3.32
C GLN A 168 7.95 -17.39 -2.93
N ALA A 169 8.59 -16.30 -2.50
CA ALA A 169 7.92 -15.06 -2.12
C ALA A 169 7.14 -14.42 -3.29
N LYS A 170 7.75 -14.39 -4.47
CA LYS A 170 7.09 -13.91 -5.68
C LYS A 170 5.86 -14.73 -6.00
N LYS A 171 5.97 -16.06 -6.01
CA LYS A 171 4.86 -16.97 -6.28
C LYS A 171 3.71 -16.78 -5.28
N ALA A 172 4.01 -16.70 -3.99
CA ALA A 172 3.00 -16.48 -2.96
C ALA A 172 2.27 -15.13 -3.13
N GLN A 173 2.99 -14.09 -3.54
CA GLN A 173 2.40 -12.78 -3.84
C GLN A 173 1.51 -12.84 -5.07
N GLU A 174 1.96 -13.45 -6.15
CA GLU A 174 1.18 -13.59 -7.39
C GLU A 174 -0.11 -14.40 -7.16
N GLU A 175 -0.06 -15.45 -6.36
CA GLU A 175 -1.23 -16.25 -5.97
C GLU A 175 -2.23 -15.42 -5.15
N ARG A 176 -1.74 -14.61 -4.20
CA ARG A 176 -2.59 -13.69 -3.42
C ARG A 176 -3.27 -12.66 -4.32
N ASP A 177 -2.50 -11.98 -5.19
CA ASP A 177 -3.02 -10.92 -6.05
C ASP A 177 -4.02 -11.47 -7.07
N ALA A 178 -3.76 -12.67 -7.61
CA ALA A 178 -4.69 -13.37 -8.48
C ALA A 178 -6.00 -13.74 -7.75
N ALA A 179 -5.92 -14.18 -6.48
CA ALA A 179 -7.09 -14.51 -5.67
C ALA A 179 -7.95 -13.27 -5.38
N LEU A 180 -7.34 -12.13 -5.04
CA LEU A 180 -8.04 -10.87 -4.82
C LEU A 180 -8.76 -10.40 -6.10
N ALA A 181 -8.05 -10.38 -7.21
CA ALA A 181 -8.62 -10.00 -8.50
C ALA A 181 -9.76 -10.94 -8.94
N GLU A 182 -9.66 -12.25 -8.65
CA GLU A 182 -10.75 -13.20 -8.93
C GLU A 182 -11.96 -12.96 -8.03
N ALA A 183 -11.74 -12.73 -6.73
CA ALA A 183 -12.83 -12.44 -5.79
C ALA A 183 -13.64 -11.21 -6.23
N GLN A 184 -12.98 -10.14 -6.72
CA GLN A 184 -13.67 -8.97 -7.26
C GLN A 184 -14.43 -9.29 -8.55
N ARG A 185 -13.84 -10.06 -9.47
CA ARG A 185 -14.56 -10.51 -10.69
C ARG A 185 -15.80 -11.33 -10.35
N ASP A 186 -15.70 -12.20 -9.34
CA ASP A 186 -16.83 -13.00 -8.85
C ASP A 186 -17.92 -12.13 -8.23
N LEU A 187 -17.54 -11.11 -7.47
CA LEU A 187 -18.49 -10.14 -6.91
C LEU A 187 -19.23 -9.43 -8.04
N VAL A 188 -18.55 -8.89 -9.03
CA VAL A 188 -19.18 -8.26 -10.21
C VAL A 188 -20.11 -9.22 -10.93
N ARG A 189 -19.68 -10.49 -11.14
CA ARG A 189 -20.51 -11.51 -11.78
C ARG A 189 -21.78 -11.83 -10.99
N ARG A 190 -21.69 -11.90 -9.66
CA ARG A 190 -22.87 -12.12 -8.79
C ARG A 190 -23.86 -10.96 -8.86
N ILE A 191 -23.36 -9.73 -8.71
CA ILE A 191 -24.19 -8.51 -8.77
C ILE A 191 -24.94 -8.43 -10.11
N ARG A 192 -24.27 -8.73 -11.22
CA ARG A 192 -24.87 -8.67 -12.55
C ARG A 192 -25.99 -9.71 -12.79
N LYS A 193 -26.01 -10.81 -12.04
CA LYS A 193 -27.09 -11.80 -12.08
C LYS A 193 -28.34 -11.36 -11.33
N VAL A 194 -28.24 -10.38 -10.45
CA VAL A 194 -29.39 -9.81 -9.75
C VAL A 194 -30.17 -8.93 -10.71
N PRO A 195 -31.52 -9.01 -10.74
CA PRO A 195 -32.34 -8.11 -11.55
C PRO A 195 -32.03 -6.64 -11.26
N GLU A 196 -32.05 -5.79 -12.28
CA GLU A 196 -31.59 -4.40 -12.21
C GLU A 196 -32.20 -3.62 -11.03
N GLY A 197 -33.52 -3.71 -10.85
CA GLY A 197 -34.21 -3.02 -9.75
C GLY A 197 -33.90 -3.53 -8.33
N ALA A 198 -33.27 -4.69 -8.21
CA ALA A 198 -32.88 -5.30 -6.92
C ALA A 198 -31.35 -5.33 -6.69
N ARG A 199 -30.56 -4.81 -7.64
CA ARG A 199 -29.10 -4.79 -7.51
C ARG A 199 -28.68 -3.87 -6.38
N PRO A 200 -27.76 -4.31 -5.47
CA PRO A 200 -27.14 -3.41 -4.52
C PRO A 200 -26.37 -2.31 -5.25
N LEU A 201 -26.18 -1.17 -4.59
CA LEU A 201 -25.22 -0.19 -5.07
C LEU A 201 -23.82 -0.79 -5.06
N THR A 202 -23.05 -0.58 -6.13
CA THR A 202 -21.69 -1.03 -6.25
C THR A 202 -20.78 0.17 -6.33
N ILE A 203 -19.86 0.31 -5.39
CA ILE A 203 -19.00 1.48 -5.28
C ILE A 203 -17.54 1.04 -5.42
N LEU A 204 -16.80 1.70 -6.32
CA LEU A 204 -15.38 1.51 -6.48
C LEU A 204 -14.63 2.46 -5.55
N VAL A 205 -13.92 1.91 -4.59
CA VAL A 205 -12.96 2.64 -3.76
C VAL A 205 -11.61 2.66 -4.47
N SER A 206 -11.14 3.84 -4.80
CA SER A 206 -9.83 4.06 -5.39
C SER A 206 -8.94 4.84 -4.43
N SER A 207 -7.89 4.17 -3.96
CA SER A 207 -6.93 4.71 -3.02
C SER A 207 -5.66 3.86 -3.02
N HIS A 208 -4.59 4.40 -2.49
CA HIS A 208 -3.41 3.58 -2.21
C HIS A 208 -3.77 2.43 -1.24
N PRO A 209 -3.19 1.22 -1.40
CA PRO A 209 -3.53 0.06 -0.56
C PRO A 209 -3.37 0.33 0.94
N TYR A 210 -2.39 1.12 1.32
CA TYR A 210 -2.13 1.52 2.71
C TYR A 210 -3.06 2.62 3.26
N VAL A 211 -3.93 3.17 2.43
CA VAL A 211 -5.04 4.02 2.84
C VAL A 211 -6.31 3.20 2.86
N ALA A 212 -6.60 2.46 1.79
CA ALA A 212 -7.82 1.69 1.63
C ALA A 212 -7.99 0.58 2.69
N HIS A 213 -6.90 -0.14 2.98
CA HIS A 213 -6.91 -1.34 3.83
C HIS A 213 -6.38 -1.11 5.25
N ASP A 214 -5.99 0.11 5.58
CA ASP A 214 -5.63 0.46 6.95
C ASP A 214 -6.89 0.72 7.79
N PRO A 215 -7.10 0.01 8.92
CA PRO A 215 -8.32 0.12 9.70
C PRO A 215 -8.53 1.51 10.33
N PHE A 216 -7.45 2.21 10.64
CA PHE A 216 -7.50 3.56 11.23
C PHE A 216 -7.73 4.65 10.18
N VAL A 217 -7.31 4.43 8.92
CA VAL A 217 -7.41 5.43 7.85
C VAL A 217 -8.65 5.20 7.00
N GLY A 218 -8.66 4.15 6.18
CA GLY A 218 -9.73 3.89 5.22
C GLY A 218 -10.84 2.98 5.73
N GLY A 219 -10.60 2.28 6.85
CA GLY A 219 -11.56 1.36 7.43
C GLY A 219 -12.92 2.01 7.70
N THR A 220 -12.93 3.19 8.31
CA THR A 220 -14.17 3.94 8.60
C THR A 220 -15.01 4.21 7.35
N VAL A 221 -14.36 4.54 6.22
CA VAL A 221 -15.07 4.81 4.95
C VAL A 221 -15.67 3.53 4.39
N THR A 222 -14.89 2.45 4.36
CA THR A 222 -15.34 1.17 3.80
C THR A 222 -16.43 0.54 4.64
N ASP A 223 -16.36 0.67 5.96
CA ASP A 223 -17.39 0.18 6.89
C ASP A 223 -18.69 0.99 6.76
N ALA A 224 -18.61 2.32 6.63
CA ALA A 224 -19.77 3.17 6.37
C ALA A 224 -20.46 2.82 5.04
N LEU A 225 -19.68 2.59 3.96
CA LEU A 225 -20.23 2.15 2.67
C LEU A 225 -20.98 0.82 2.78
N ARG A 226 -20.38 -0.16 3.48
CA ARG A 226 -21.01 -1.47 3.72
C ARG A 226 -22.24 -1.39 4.62
N ALA A 227 -22.17 -0.57 5.68
CA ALA A 227 -23.31 -0.32 6.58
C ALA A 227 -24.49 0.32 5.84
N ALA A 228 -24.23 1.17 4.84
CA ALA A 228 -25.23 1.73 3.95
C ALA A 228 -25.73 0.74 2.87
N GLY A 229 -25.32 -0.53 2.91
CA GLY A 229 -25.77 -1.59 2.00
C GLY A 229 -25.10 -1.60 0.63
N ALA A 230 -23.99 -0.90 0.46
CA ALA A 230 -23.22 -0.92 -0.78
C ALA A 230 -22.24 -2.10 -0.84
N GLU A 231 -22.10 -2.69 -2.03
CA GLU A 231 -21.01 -3.59 -2.36
C GLU A 231 -19.78 -2.77 -2.75
N VAL A 232 -18.64 -3.12 -2.19
CA VAL A 232 -17.39 -2.36 -2.36
C VAL A 232 -16.39 -3.14 -3.20
N LEU A 233 -15.91 -2.52 -4.28
CA LEU A 233 -14.77 -2.96 -5.06
C LEU A 233 -13.57 -2.06 -4.75
N PHE A 234 -12.37 -2.63 -4.80
CA PHE A 234 -11.12 -1.90 -4.57
C PHE A 234 -10.30 -1.81 -5.85
N ALA A 235 -9.90 -0.59 -6.22
CA ALA A 235 -9.11 -0.36 -7.43
C ALA A 235 -7.71 -0.97 -7.35
N ASP A 236 -7.09 -1.00 -6.16
CA ASP A 236 -5.77 -1.57 -5.91
C ASP A 236 -5.73 -3.11 -5.94
N GLU A 237 -6.90 -3.78 -5.85
CA GLU A 237 -7.01 -5.23 -6.01
C GLU A 237 -7.28 -5.68 -7.46
N PHE A 238 -7.37 -4.75 -8.39
CA PHE A 238 -7.49 -5.07 -9.80
C PHE A 238 -6.17 -5.60 -10.37
N ASP A 239 -6.24 -6.35 -11.48
CA ASP A 239 -5.07 -6.85 -12.21
C ASP A 239 -4.10 -5.70 -12.58
N HIS A 240 -2.97 -5.61 -11.88
CA HIS A 240 -2.01 -4.52 -12.00
C HIS A 240 -1.46 -4.36 -13.42
N ALA A 241 -1.18 -5.47 -14.12
CA ALA A 241 -0.63 -5.42 -15.47
C ALA A 241 -1.65 -4.85 -16.46
N LYS A 242 -2.92 -5.24 -16.33
CA LYS A 242 -4.02 -4.67 -17.13
C LYS A 242 -4.26 -3.21 -16.78
N ALA A 243 -4.23 -2.87 -15.49
CA ALA A 243 -4.40 -1.50 -15.01
C ALA A 243 -3.31 -0.58 -15.59
N LEU A 244 -2.04 -0.96 -15.52
CA LEU A 244 -0.93 -0.16 -16.05
C LEU A 244 -1.05 0.06 -17.56
N LYS A 245 -1.47 -0.96 -18.32
CA LYS A 245 -1.71 -0.83 -19.75
C LYS A 245 -2.88 0.12 -20.04
N LYS A 246 -3.97 0.01 -19.28
CA LYS A 246 -5.16 0.85 -19.45
C LYS A 246 -4.89 2.32 -19.05
N ALA A 247 -4.03 2.55 -18.08
CA ALA A 247 -3.67 3.89 -17.62
C ALA A 247 -3.05 4.79 -18.71
N ASP A 248 -2.44 4.21 -19.75
CA ASP A 248 -1.88 4.96 -20.88
C ASP A 248 -2.97 5.71 -21.69
N GLU A 249 -4.22 5.26 -21.61
CA GLU A 249 -5.36 5.96 -22.21
C GLU A 249 -5.71 7.25 -21.45
N PHE A 250 -5.44 7.31 -20.15
CA PHE A 250 -5.65 8.51 -19.34
C PHE A 250 -4.46 9.46 -19.44
N SER A 251 -3.25 8.97 -19.18
CA SER A 251 -2.04 9.78 -19.22
C SER A 251 -0.79 8.91 -19.37
N ARG A 252 0.06 9.27 -20.34
CA ARG A 252 1.40 8.67 -20.47
C ARG A 252 2.44 9.32 -19.58
N SER A 253 2.18 10.55 -19.11
CA SER A 253 3.10 11.36 -18.31
C SER A 253 2.89 11.27 -16.80
N LEU A 254 1.89 10.55 -16.32
CA LEU A 254 1.70 10.30 -14.89
C LEU A 254 2.86 9.45 -14.34
N PRO A 255 3.71 9.96 -13.43
CA PRO A 255 4.93 9.27 -13.05
C PRO A 255 4.70 8.17 -12.00
N TRP A 256 3.74 8.35 -11.10
CA TRP A 256 3.56 7.45 -9.94
C TRP A 256 2.88 6.14 -10.34
N ILE A 257 3.61 5.03 -10.13
CA ILE A 257 3.17 3.70 -10.59
C ILE A 257 1.85 3.26 -9.93
N VAL A 258 1.69 3.48 -8.63
CA VAL A 258 0.47 3.10 -7.91
C VAL A 258 -0.72 3.93 -8.40
N ASN A 259 -0.55 5.24 -8.58
CA ASN A 259 -1.61 6.09 -9.12
C ASN A 259 -1.99 5.68 -10.56
N ARG A 260 -1.04 5.23 -11.38
CA ARG A 260 -1.34 4.68 -12.72
C ARG A 260 -2.20 3.43 -12.63
N GLU A 261 -1.86 2.52 -11.73
CA GLU A 261 -2.65 1.29 -11.50
C GLU A 261 -4.08 1.64 -11.07
N LEU A 262 -4.24 2.58 -10.14
CA LEU A 262 -5.55 3.04 -9.67
C LEU A 262 -6.39 3.66 -10.81
N VAL A 263 -5.79 4.54 -11.61
CA VAL A 263 -6.46 5.12 -12.78
C VAL A 263 -6.86 4.06 -13.79
N GLY A 264 -5.97 3.13 -14.12
CA GLY A 264 -6.27 2.04 -15.05
C GLY A 264 -7.36 1.10 -14.55
N ALA A 265 -7.41 0.84 -13.25
CA ALA A 265 -8.48 0.07 -12.62
C ALA A 265 -9.83 0.83 -12.71
N ILE A 266 -9.85 2.14 -12.44
CA ILE A 266 -11.05 2.97 -12.62
C ILE A 266 -11.56 2.87 -14.05
N LEU A 267 -10.70 3.08 -15.05
CA LEU A 267 -11.09 2.99 -16.47
C LEU A 267 -11.57 1.60 -16.88
N SER A 268 -11.15 0.56 -16.18
CA SER A 268 -11.54 -0.82 -16.44
C SER A 268 -12.85 -1.21 -15.75
N LEU A 269 -13.15 -0.60 -14.61
CA LEU A 269 -14.25 -0.98 -13.73
C LEU A 269 -15.42 0.02 -13.72
N HIS A 270 -15.24 1.23 -14.22
CA HIS A 270 -16.25 2.31 -14.07
C HIS A 270 -17.63 1.94 -14.63
N GLU A 271 -17.71 1.13 -15.68
CA GLU A 271 -19.00 0.68 -16.24
C GLU A 271 -19.74 -0.33 -15.34
N TYR A 272 -19.02 -0.94 -14.39
CA TYR A 272 -19.56 -1.97 -13.51
C TYR A 272 -19.99 -1.45 -12.14
N VAL A 273 -19.79 -0.16 -11.87
CA VAL A 273 -20.07 0.49 -10.59
C VAL A 273 -21.08 1.63 -10.72
N ASP A 274 -21.77 1.93 -9.65
CA ASP A 274 -22.74 3.03 -9.59
C ASP A 274 -22.06 4.35 -9.21
N GLY A 275 -20.95 4.30 -8.47
CA GLY A 275 -20.18 5.47 -8.04
C GLY A 275 -18.73 5.13 -7.70
N ILE A 276 -17.93 6.17 -7.56
CA ILE A 276 -16.49 6.05 -7.25
C ILE A 276 -16.18 6.89 -6.01
N VAL A 277 -15.44 6.32 -5.07
CA VAL A 277 -14.89 7.03 -3.91
C VAL A 277 -13.37 7.12 -4.07
N LEU A 278 -12.87 8.34 -4.23
CA LEU A 278 -11.43 8.63 -4.25
C LEU A 278 -10.98 8.97 -2.83
N MET A 279 -10.14 8.16 -2.23
CA MET A 279 -9.59 8.42 -0.90
C MET A 279 -8.11 8.78 -0.99
N SER A 280 -7.69 9.73 -0.18
CA SER A 280 -6.28 10.10 0.00
C SER A 280 -5.99 10.41 1.46
N ALA A 281 -4.74 10.21 1.89
CA ALA A 281 -4.24 10.63 3.19
C ALA A 281 -3.65 12.05 3.09
N PHE A 282 -4.07 12.97 3.95
CA PHE A 282 -3.52 14.33 3.98
C PHE A 282 -2.07 14.35 4.50
N PRO A 283 -1.18 15.17 3.94
CA PRO A 283 -1.19 15.84 2.63
C PRO A 283 -0.43 15.02 1.57
N CYS A 284 -1.13 14.12 0.87
CA CYS A 284 -0.52 13.34 -0.21
C CYS A 284 -0.48 14.13 -1.52
N GLY A 285 0.71 14.50 -1.99
CA GLY A 285 0.89 15.25 -3.26
C GLY A 285 0.47 14.45 -4.49
N PRO A 286 0.97 13.22 -4.70
CA PRO A 286 0.56 12.36 -5.82
C PRO A 286 -0.96 12.20 -5.94
N ASP A 287 -1.65 11.91 -4.82
CA ASP A 287 -3.10 11.72 -4.83
C ASP A 287 -3.85 13.02 -5.11
N SER A 288 -3.41 14.14 -4.54
CA SER A 288 -4.07 15.44 -4.77
C SER A 288 -4.11 15.79 -6.25
N MET A 289 -3.02 15.55 -6.97
CA MET A 289 -2.93 15.79 -8.42
C MET A 289 -3.75 14.78 -9.21
N THR A 290 -3.64 13.49 -8.86
CA THR A 290 -4.27 12.41 -9.62
C THR A 290 -5.78 12.41 -9.42
N ASN A 291 -6.26 12.59 -8.19
CA ASN A 291 -7.68 12.60 -7.85
C ASN A 291 -8.42 13.79 -8.49
N ASP A 292 -7.79 14.98 -8.54
CA ASP A 292 -8.34 16.13 -9.25
C ASP A 292 -8.47 15.83 -10.76
N ALA A 293 -7.43 15.25 -11.36
CA ALA A 293 -7.47 14.87 -12.77
C ALA A 293 -8.55 13.80 -13.05
N ILE A 294 -8.69 12.79 -12.18
CA ILE A 294 -9.75 11.77 -12.31
C ILE A 294 -11.13 12.42 -12.23
N ALA A 295 -11.37 13.27 -11.22
CA ALA A 295 -12.65 13.93 -11.03
C ALA A 295 -13.07 14.80 -12.23
N ARG A 296 -12.10 15.40 -12.94
CA ARG A 296 -12.34 16.21 -14.15
C ARG A 296 -12.51 15.39 -15.42
N CYS A 297 -11.80 14.27 -15.56
CA CYS A 297 -11.70 13.54 -16.83
C CYS A 297 -12.61 12.31 -16.90
N VAL A 298 -12.84 11.63 -15.77
CA VAL A 298 -13.74 10.47 -15.72
C VAL A 298 -15.20 10.96 -15.68
N ARG A 299 -15.97 10.63 -16.71
CA ARG A 299 -17.36 11.07 -16.89
C ARG A 299 -18.34 9.92 -16.69
N GLY A 300 -19.62 10.27 -16.47
CA GLY A 300 -20.71 9.31 -16.43
C GLY A 300 -20.89 8.55 -15.13
N LYS A 301 -20.09 8.87 -14.10
CA LYS A 301 -20.26 8.31 -12.75
C LYS A 301 -20.08 9.40 -11.69
N PRO A 302 -20.92 9.43 -10.66
CA PRO A 302 -20.71 10.27 -9.49
C PRO A 302 -19.40 9.90 -8.79
N ILE A 303 -18.66 10.90 -8.34
CA ILE A 303 -17.37 10.74 -7.64
C ILE A 303 -17.43 11.49 -6.32
N LEU A 304 -17.17 10.78 -5.23
CA LEU A 304 -16.92 11.35 -3.91
C LEU A 304 -15.42 11.39 -3.67
N THR A 305 -14.86 12.56 -3.40
CA THR A 305 -13.46 12.72 -2.99
C THR A 305 -13.35 12.94 -1.50
N LEU A 306 -12.56 12.11 -0.81
CA LEU A 306 -12.29 12.15 0.62
C LEU A 306 -10.80 12.30 0.87
N THR A 307 -10.40 13.38 1.52
CA THR A 307 -9.05 13.51 2.07
C THR A 307 -9.13 13.23 3.56
N LEU A 308 -8.45 12.17 3.97
CA LEU A 308 -8.48 11.66 5.34
C LEU A 308 -7.31 12.23 6.12
N ASP A 309 -7.61 12.71 7.32
CA ASP A 309 -6.66 13.27 8.26
C ASP A 309 -6.93 12.64 9.64
N ALA A 310 -5.94 12.62 10.49
CA ALA A 310 -6.05 12.13 11.86
C ALA A 310 -7.02 12.93 12.73
N GLN A 311 -7.32 14.15 12.33
CA GLN A 311 -8.31 15.04 12.98
C GLN A 311 -9.71 14.92 12.37
N SER A 312 -9.83 14.21 11.22
CA SER A 312 -11.12 13.94 10.60
C SER A 312 -11.92 13.00 11.50
N GLY A 313 -12.88 13.53 12.21
CA GLY A 313 -13.80 12.71 13.03
C GLY A 313 -14.58 11.75 12.15
N SER A 314 -14.83 10.53 12.66
CA SER A 314 -15.61 9.50 11.94
C SER A 314 -16.97 10.02 11.48
N ALA A 315 -17.67 10.80 12.32
CA ALA A 315 -18.98 11.37 12.03
C ALA A 315 -19.02 12.22 10.74
N GLY A 316 -17.98 13.03 10.49
CA GLY A 316 -17.91 13.83 9.26
C GLY A 316 -17.68 13.00 8.00
N VAL A 317 -16.96 11.90 8.12
CA VAL A 317 -16.76 10.92 7.02
C VAL A 317 -18.04 10.15 6.78
N GLU A 318 -18.68 9.60 7.82
CA GLU A 318 -19.93 8.85 7.77
C GLU A 318 -21.02 9.65 7.09
N THR A 319 -21.27 10.90 7.51
CA THR A 319 -22.29 11.78 6.90
C THR A 319 -22.05 12.01 5.40
N ARG A 320 -20.80 12.17 4.97
CA ARG A 320 -20.48 12.34 3.54
C ARG A 320 -20.70 11.06 2.74
N VAL A 321 -20.38 9.91 3.32
CA VAL A 321 -20.62 8.59 2.72
C VAL A 321 -22.12 8.32 2.61
N GLU A 322 -22.88 8.53 3.69
CA GLU A 322 -24.33 8.38 3.70
C GLU A 322 -24.99 9.27 2.64
N SER A 323 -24.66 10.55 2.61
CA SER A 323 -25.17 11.48 1.60
C SER A 323 -24.84 11.03 0.17
N PHE A 324 -23.65 10.49 -0.07
CA PHE A 324 -23.26 9.98 -1.37
C PHE A 324 -24.08 8.74 -1.77
N VAL A 325 -24.27 7.80 -0.85
CA VAL A 325 -25.07 6.59 -1.07
C VAL A 325 -26.55 6.96 -1.29
N ASP A 326 -27.09 7.92 -0.56
CA ASP A 326 -28.46 8.41 -0.72
C ASP A 326 -28.67 9.04 -2.11
N ILE A 327 -27.73 9.87 -2.57
CA ILE A 327 -27.78 10.46 -3.92
C ILE A 327 -27.78 9.35 -4.98
N LEU A 328 -26.89 8.37 -4.88
CA LEU A 328 -26.84 7.25 -5.83
C LEU A 328 -28.12 6.42 -5.82
N THR A 329 -28.65 6.14 -4.64
CA THR A 329 -29.91 5.40 -4.47
C THR A 329 -31.07 6.16 -5.10
N TYR A 330 -31.11 7.46 -4.89
CA TYR A 330 -32.15 8.32 -5.44
C TYR A 330 -32.08 8.39 -6.98
N GLN A 331 -30.88 8.56 -7.55
CA GLN A 331 -30.66 8.53 -8.99
C GLN A 331 -31.08 7.20 -9.61
N LYS A 332 -30.74 6.08 -8.96
CA LYS A 332 -31.11 4.73 -9.43
C LYS A 332 -32.63 4.49 -9.43
N ARG A 333 -33.38 5.18 -8.58
CA ARG A 333 -34.85 5.15 -8.52
C ARG A 333 -35.55 6.13 -9.48
N GLY A 334 -34.82 6.79 -10.37
CA GLY A 334 -35.39 7.74 -11.34
C GLY A 334 -35.51 9.18 -10.81
N GLY A 335 -34.58 9.61 -9.95
CA GLY A 335 -34.52 10.99 -9.42
C GLY A 335 -34.21 12.06 -10.49
N TYR A 336 -34.10 13.33 -10.10
CA TYR A 336 -34.17 14.57 -10.90
C TYR A 336 -33.28 14.70 -12.15
N PHE A 337 -32.41 13.75 -12.46
CA PHE A 337 -31.47 13.85 -13.58
C PHE A 337 -31.85 12.88 -14.70
N HIS A 338 -33.05 13.07 -15.26
CA HIS A 338 -33.38 12.55 -16.58
C HIS A 338 -33.07 13.64 -17.62
N GLU A 339 -31.82 13.81 -17.99
CA GLU A 339 -31.40 14.41 -19.26
C GLU A 339 -30.03 13.91 -19.67
#